data_78a604f8b947cb5d9ad5ef17ea09f42d
#
_entry.id   78a604f8b947cb5d9ad5ef17ea09f42d
#
_cell.length_a   1.000
_cell.length_b   1.000
_cell.length_c   1.000
_cell.angle_alpha   90.00
_cell.angle_beta   90.00
_cell.angle_gamma   90.00
#
_symmetry.space_group_name_H-M   'P 1'
#
loop_
_entity.id
_entity.type
_entity.pdbx_description
1 polymer ?
#
loop_
_entity_poly.entity_id
_entity_poly.type
_entity_poly.pdbx_seq_one_letter_code
_entity_poly.pdbx_strand_id
1 'polypeptide(L)'
;MKKNILLTAAILFSLSLFGQEKKSSYESAFDLPGSRSEVYKTIGSTKLKVYIYEPKSHKANSNRPAIVFFFGGGWRGGTPKQFQEHCRYLASMGMVAMTADYRVFSRQGTKPFHCVRDGKSAIRWIRKNANRLGIDPDRIVSGGGSAGGHVAASTGTLSKYEEPGEDIKVSSVPNAMILYNPVLITAMAKGLKTFGGAQADKLKKRLGVEDPKTISPFHNIRKGLPPTLILHGTADTTVPYSNAKAYSGKAAKMGLRVELEGYENMPHGFFNLGRYNNQMFRKTVTRMHQFLKSIKYLKGVPKVKEHLNSLSK
;
A
#
# COMPACT_ATOMS: atom_id res chain seq x y z
N MET A 1 -22.61 -66.91 52.81
CA MET A 1 -21.76 -65.69 52.76
C MET A 1 -21.68 -65.21 51.32
N LYS A 2 -22.51 -64.15 50.92
CA LYS A 2 -22.52 -63.57 49.57
C LYS A 2 -21.85 -62.22 49.68
N LYS A 3 -20.75 -62.02 48.97
CA LYS A 3 -20.08 -60.72 48.87
C LYS A 3 -20.70 -59.94 47.70
N ASN A 4 -21.28 -58.81 48.03
CA ASN A 4 -21.74 -57.82 47.05
C ASN A 4 -20.55 -56.99 46.58
N ILE A 5 -20.34 -56.94 45.27
CA ILE A 5 -19.35 -56.06 44.61
C ILE A 5 -20.18 -54.88 44.04
N LEU A 6 -19.99 -53.70 44.65
CA LEU A 6 -20.48 -52.45 44.08
C LEU A 6 -19.51 -52.01 42.96
N LEU A 7 -20.03 -51.91 41.77
CA LEU A 7 -19.33 -51.33 40.62
C LEU A 7 -19.65 -49.82 40.56
N THR A 8 -18.69 -48.99 40.92
CA THR A 8 -18.79 -47.54 40.81
C THR A 8 -18.34 -47.13 39.42
N ALA A 9 -19.29 -46.70 38.56
CA ALA A 9 -18.99 -46.13 37.25
C ALA A 9 -18.53 -44.69 37.45
N ALA A 10 -17.26 -44.40 37.18
CA ALA A 10 -16.73 -43.05 37.09
C ALA A 10 -17.00 -42.51 35.71
N ILE A 11 -17.92 -41.51 35.61
CA ILE A 11 -18.15 -40.75 34.40
C ILE A 11 -17.06 -39.70 34.27
N LEU A 12 -16.11 -39.93 33.35
CA LEU A 12 -15.11 -38.97 32.94
C LEU A 12 -15.79 -37.93 32.04
N PHE A 13 -16.11 -36.78 32.61
CA PHE A 13 -16.47 -35.58 31.86
C PHE A 13 -15.20 -34.95 31.29
N SER A 14 -14.88 -35.23 30.01
CA SER A 14 -13.82 -34.55 29.30
C SER A 14 -14.33 -33.14 28.92
N LEU A 15 -13.97 -32.14 29.72
CA LEU A 15 -14.06 -30.74 29.33
C LEU A 15 -13.03 -30.49 28.21
N SER A 16 -13.48 -30.47 26.97
CA SER A 16 -12.72 -29.89 25.86
C SER A 16 -12.71 -28.39 26.02
N LEU A 17 -11.70 -27.89 26.73
CA LEU A 17 -11.33 -26.48 26.68
C LEU A 17 -10.80 -26.19 25.26
N PHE A 18 -11.67 -25.66 24.39
CA PHE A 18 -11.23 -24.96 23.17
C PHE A 18 -10.51 -23.69 23.62
N GLY A 19 -9.22 -23.83 23.91
CA GLY A 19 -8.32 -22.72 24.05
C GLY A 19 -8.19 -22.04 22.68
N GLN A 20 -8.79 -20.86 22.51
CA GLN A 20 -8.39 -19.98 21.41
C GLN A 20 -6.91 -19.65 21.61
N GLU A 21 -6.03 -20.28 20.83
CA GLU A 21 -4.63 -19.88 20.75
C GLU A 21 -4.58 -18.40 20.39
N LYS A 22 -4.04 -17.56 21.28
CA LYS A 22 -3.77 -16.17 20.97
C LYS A 22 -2.80 -16.14 19.79
N LYS A 23 -3.27 -15.74 18.61
CA LYS A 23 -2.41 -15.49 17.45
C LYS A 23 -1.21 -14.68 17.88
N SER A 24 -0.01 -15.02 17.42
CA SER A 24 1.19 -14.24 17.69
C SER A 24 0.97 -12.78 17.25
N SER A 25 1.68 -11.84 17.86
CA SER A 25 1.61 -10.42 17.46
C SER A 25 1.93 -10.20 15.98
N TYR A 26 2.73 -11.09 15.40
CA TYR A 26 3.06 -11.11 13.97
C TYR A 26 1.87 -11.58 13.14
N GLU A 27 1.21 -12.67 13.47
CA GLU A 27 0.04 -13.18 12.75
C GLU A 27 -1.13 -12.20 12.80
N SER A 28 -1.35 -11.53 13.96
CA SER A 28 -2.38 -10.50 14.11
C SER A 28 -2.14 -9.26 13.22
N ALA A 29 -0.89 -8.97 12.89
CA ALA A 29 -0.52 -7.86 12.00
C ALA A 29 -0.89 -8.11 10.53
N PHE A 30 -1.12 -9.36 10.14
CA PHE A 30 -1.58 -9.79 8.82
C PHE A 30 -3.02 -10.31 8.81
N ASP A 31 -3.71 -10.20 9.94
CA ASP A 31 -5.16 -10.43 10.02
C ASP A 31 -5.90 -9.15 9.63
N LEU A 32 -6.49 -9.14 8.44
CA LEU A 32 -7.22 -8.03 7.87
C LEU A 32 -8.70 -8.41 7.70
N PRO A 33 -9.52 -8.28 8.75
CA PRO A 33 -10.91 -8.69 8.70
C PRO A 33 -11.70 -8.01 7.57
N GLY A 34 -12.58 -8.77 6.93
CA GLY A 34 -13.39 -8.30 5.80
C GLY A 34 -12.67 -8.31 4.45
N SER A 35 -11.41 -8.78 4.39
CA SER A 35 -10.72 -9.07 3.14
C SER A 35 -10.62 -10.56 2.90
N ARG A 36 -10.47 -10.95 1.63
CA ARG A 36 -9.86 -12.23 1.26
C ARG A 36 -8.41 -11.99 0.84
N SER A 37 -7.57 -13.00 0.89
CA SER A 37 -6.17 -12.85 0.49
C SER A 37 -5.76 -13.87 -0.56
N GLU A 38 -4.88 -13.44 -1.47
CA GLU A 38 -4.28 -14.31 -2.49
C GLU A 38 -2.76 -14.11 -2.54
N VAL A 39 -2.03 -15.16 -2.88
CA VAL A 39 -0.59 -15.08 -3.10
C VAL A 39 -0.34 -14.53 -4.52
N TYR A 40 0.26 -13.34 -4.59
CA TYR A 40 0.58 -12.73 -5.88
C TYR A 40 2.02 -13.02 -6.33
N LYS A 41 2.89 -13.44 -5.39
CA LYS A 41 4.31 -13.72 -5.67
C LYS A 41 4.87 -14.72 -4.68
N THR A 42 5.68 -15.67 -5.19
CA THR A 42 6.45 -16.61 -4.38
C THR A 42 7.94 -16.47 -4.73
N ILE A 43 8.79 -16.31 -3.70
CA ILE A 43 10.25 -16.23 -3.86
C ILE A 43 10.87 -17.14 -2.81
N GLY A 44 11.43 -18.27 -3.23
CA GLY A 44 11.84 -19.33 -2.32
C GLY A 44 10.69 -19.74 -1.41
N SER A 45 10.87 -19.70 -0.09
CA SER A 45 9.81 -19.98 0.89
C SER A 45 8.87 -18.78 1.17
N THR A 46 9.20 -17.57 0.69
CA THR A 46 8.41 -16.37 0.93
C THR A 46 7.21 -16.30 0.01
N LYS A 47 6.01 -16.26 0.59
CA LYS A 47 4.74 -16.03 -0.11
C LYS A 47 4.21 -14.65 0.22
N LEU A 48 4.21 -13.75 -0.77
CA LEU A 48 3.68 -12.39 -0.64
C LEU A 48 2.20 -12.38 -1.03
N LYS A 49 1.37 -11.85 -0.12
CA LYS A 49 -0.09 -11.83 -0.28
C LYS A 49 -0.60 -10.43 -0.62
N VAL A 50 -1.66 -10.39 -1.38
CA VAL A 50 -2.52 -9.22 -1.55
C VAL A 50 -3.83 -9.49 -0.80
N TYR A 51 -4.30 -8.49 -0.05
CA TYR A 51 -5.54 -8.52 0.73
C TYR A 51 -6.58 -7.68 0.01
N ILE A 52 -7.70 -8.28 -0.36
CA ILE A 52 -8.66 -7.76 -1.33
C ILE A 52 -9.98 -7.45 -0.61
N TYR A 53 -10.41 -6.19 -0.68
CA TYR A 53 -11.71 -5.70 -0.22
C TYR A 53 -12.58 -5.43 -1.44
N GLU A 54 -13.73 -6.06 -1.48
CA GLU A 54 -14.65 -6.00 -2.62
C GLU A 54 -15.95 -5.28 -2.25
N PRO A 55 -16.56 -4.54 -3.18
CA PRO A 55 -17.90 -3.99 -2.99
C PRO A 55 -18.93 -5.11 -2.76
N LYS A 56 -19.97 -4.87 -1.94
CA LYS A 56 -21.02 -5.88 -1.63
C LYS A 56 -21.64 -6.54 -2.87
N SER A 57 -21.80 -5.80 -3.97
CA SER A 57 -22.37 -6.28 -5.24
C SER A 57 -21.32 -6.67 -6.28
N HIS A 58 -20.10 -7.01 -5.83
CA HIS A 58 -19.01 -7.32 -6.75
C HIS A 58 -19.18 -8.72 -7.37
N LYS A 59 -18.86 -8.82 -8.67
CA LYS A 59 -18.88 -10.06 -9.46
C LYS A 59 -17.70 -10.04 -10.43
N ALA A 60 -17.30 -11.20 -10.97
CA ALA A 60 -16.21 -11.32 -11.93
C ALA A 60 -16.39 -10.46 -13.19
N ASN A 61 -17.62 -10.20 -13.63
CA ASN A 61 -17.92 -9.34 -14.77
C ASN A 61 -18.17 -7.86 -14.43
N SER A 62 -17.86 -7.41 -13.22
CA SER A 62 -18.15 -6.05 -12.74
C SER A 62 -17.31 -4.97 -13.40
N ASN A 63 -16.14 -5.31 -13.96
CA ASN A 63 -15.21 -4.40 -14.64
C ASN A 63 -14.94 -3.10 -13.85
N ARG A 64 -14.63 -3.24 -12.54
CA ARG A 64 -14.47 -2.12 -11.61
C ARG A 64 -13.06 -1.55 -11.64
N PRO A 65 -12.88 -0.25 -11.37
CA PRO A 65 -11.55 0.28 -11.06
C PRO A 65 -10.99 -0.41 -9.83
N ALA A 66 -9.66 -0.55 -9.78
CA ALA A 66 -8.97 -1.13 -8.64
C ALA A 66 -7.86 -0.23 -8.12
N ILE A 67 -7.53 -0.40 -6.84
CA ILE A 67 -6.36 0.22 -6.21
C ILE A 67 -5.60 -0.81 -5.40
N VAL A 68 -4.27 -0.72 -5.39
CA VAL A 68 -3.42 -1.47 -4.47
C VAL A 68 -2.51 -0.52 -3.70
N PHE A 69 -2.54 -0.63 -2.37
CA PHE A 69 -1.70 0.14 -1.47
C PHE A 69 -0.49 -0.65 -0.98
N PHE A 70 0.63 0.07 -0.84
CA PHE A 70 1.87 -0.40 -0.23
C PHE A 70 2.12 0.38 1.07
N PHE A 71 2.40 -0.34 2.14
CA PHE A 71 2.59 0.24 3.47
C PHE A 71 3.93 0.98 3.63
N GLY A 72 4.01 1.90 4.58
CA GLY A 72 5.24 2.57 5.01
C GLY A 72 6.08 1.70 5.95
N GLY A 73 7.17 2.27 6.46
CA GLY A 73 8.06 1.61 7.42
C GLY A 73 9.53 1.57 6.97
N GLY A 74 9.94 2.51 6.11
CA GLY A 74 11.34 2.72 5.72
C GLY A 74 11.97 1.53 4.99
N TRP A 75 11.18 0.68 4.34
CA TRP A 75 11.56 -0.61 3.74
C TRP A 75 12.14 -1.60 4.76
N ARG A 76 12.07 -1.26 6.05
CA ARG A 76 12.59 -2.11 7.13
C ARG A 76 11.53 -2.99 7.75
N GLY A 77 10.30 -2.52 7.84
CA GLY A 77 9.18 -3.18 8.48
C GLY A 77 7.84 -2.62 7.98
N GLY A 78 6.78 -2.88 8.73
CA GLY A 78 5.41 -2.50 8.41
C GLY A 78 4.56 -3.66 7.90
N THR A 79 3.26 -3.42 7.78
CA THR A 79 2.29 -4.44 7.38
C THR A 79 1.17 -3.84 6.51
N PRO A 80 0.46 -4.67 5.73
CA PRO A 80 -0.69 -4.25 4.94
C PRO A 80 -1.82 -3.58 5.74
N LYS A 81 -1.88 -3.80 7.05
CA LYS A 81 -2.89 -3.22 7.95
C LYS A 81 -2.94 -1.69 7.92
N GLN A 82 -1.83 -1.01 7.57
CA GLN A 82 -1.79 0.46 7.49
C GLN A 82 -2.88 1.03 6.58
N PHE A 83 -3.19 0.38 5.47
CA PHE A 83 -4.18 0.87 4.50
C PHE A 83 -5.51 0.13 4.54
N GLN A 84 -5.74 -0.69 5.56
CA GLN A 84 -6.99 -1.46 5.71
C GLN A 84 -8.24 -0.56 5.61
N GLU A 85 -8.29 0.53 6.36
CA GLU A 85 -9.48 1.39 6.39
C GLU A 85 -9.63 2.25 5.13
N HIS A 86 -8.54 2.58 4.45
CA HIS A 86 -8.61 3.17 3.11
C HIS A 86 -9.26 2.17 2.12
N CYS A 87 -8.88 0.89 2.19
CA CYS A 87 -9.46 -0.15 1.35
C CYS A 87 -10.94 -0.38 1.66
N ARG A 88 -11.32 -0.48 2.92
CA ARG A 88 -12.74 -0.63 3.33
C ARG A 88 -13.60 0.52 2.83
N TYR A 89 -13.12 1.76 2.99
CA TYR A 89 -13.80 2.93 2.46
C TYR A 89 -13.97 2.85 0.94
N LEU A 90 -12.92 2.58 0.19
CA LEU A 90 -12.98 2.52 -1.27
C LEU A 90 -13.85 1.38 -1.78
N ALA A 91 -13.83 0.22 -1.10
CA ALA A 91 -14.73 -0.88 -1.41
C ALA A 91 -16.20 -0.48 -1.18
N SER A 92 -16.51 0.25 -0.10
CA SER A 92 -17.87 0.76 0.13
C SER A 92 -18.32 1.77 -0.93
N MET A 93 -17.35 2.43 -1.61
CA MET A 93 -17.59 3.40 -2.69
C MET A 93 -17.55 2.76 -4.10
N GLY A 94 -17.37 1.44 -4.20
CA GLY A 94 -17.51 0.70 -5.45
C GLY A 94 -16.23 0.34 -6.20
N MET A 95 -15.04 0.58 -5.62
CA MET A 95 -13.75 0.09 -6.15
C MET A 95 -13.39 -1.29 -5.56
N VAL A 96 -12.66 -2.10 -6.30
CA VAL A 96 -11.90 -3.21 -5.69
C VAL A 96 -10.63 -2.61 -5.08
N ALA A 97 -10.52 -2.69 -3.75
CA ALA A 97 -9.42 -2.06 -3.03
C ALA A 97 -8.54 -3.10 -2.35
N MET A 98 -7.24 -2.94 -2.50
CA MET A 98 -6.26 -3.92 -2.06
C MET A 98 -5.15 -3.26 -1.24
N THR A 99 -4.57 -4.05 -0.34
CA THR A 99 -3.29 -3.72 0.28
C THR A 99 -2.37 -4.93 0.17
N ALA A 100 -1.14 -4.70 -0.29
CA ALA A 100 -0.20 -5.77 -0.60
C ALA A 100 0.90 -5.86 0.44
N ASP A 101 1.26 -7.09 0.82
CA ASP A 101 2.54 -7.35 1.47
C ASP A 101 3.66 -7.22 0.44
N TYR A 102 4.85 -6.87 0.88
CA TYR A 102 6.07 -6.86 0.10
C TYR A 102 7.27 -7.15 1.01
N ARG A 103 8.37 -7.63 0.44
CA ARG A 103 9.57 -7.97 1.21
C ARG A 103 10.13 -6.74 1.90
N VAL A 104 10.50 -6.88 3.18
CA VAL A 104 11.13 -5.83 3.98
C VAL A 104 12.37 -6.38 4.69
N PHE A 105 13.27 -5.49 5.10
CA PHE A 105 14.54 -5.88 5.71
C PHE A 105 14.36 -6.76 6.95
N SER A 106 13.45 -6.41 7.86
CA SER A 106 13.27 -7.12 9.14
C SER A 106 12.75 -8.56 8.99
N ARG A 107 12.10 -8.88 7.87
CA ARG A 107 11.54 -10.21 7.62
C ARG A 107 12.37 -11.04 6.64
N GLN A 108 12.94 -10.41 5.61
CA GLN A 108 13.61 -11.11 4.52
C GLN A 108 15.03 -10.58 4.25
N GLY A 109 15.58 -9.66 5.05
CA GLY A 109 16.91 -9.08 4.84
C GLY A 109 17.06 -8.26 3.55
N THR A 110 15.94 -7.87 2.94
CA THR A 110 15.92 -7.28 1.58
C THR A 110 16.25 -5.80 1.55
N LYS A 111 16.64 -5.32 0.37
CA LYS A 111 16.91 -3.90 0.08
C LYS A 111 15.72 -3.26 -0.64
N PRO A 112 15.60 -1.91 -0.64
CA PRO A 112 14.50 -1.18 -1.28
C PRO A 112 14.21 -1.54 -2.73
N PHE A 113 15.21 -1.91 -3.54
CA PHE A 113 14.96 -2.32 -4.91
C PHE A 113 14.16 -3.63 -5.02
N HIS A 114 14.26 -4.53 -4.03
CA HIS A 114 13.40 -5.71 -3.96
C HIS A 114 11.94 -5.32 -3.67
N CYS A 115 11.74 -4.30 -2.81
CA CYS A 115 10.39 -3.78 -2.54
C CYS A 115 9.75 -3.21 -3.82
N VAL A 116 10.54 -2.52 -4.67
CA VAL A 116 10.09 -2.02 -5.98
C VAL A 116 9.71 -3.18 -6.90
N ARG A 117 10.54 -4.23 -6.99
CA ARG A 117 10.21 -5.45 -7.75
C ARG A 117 8.88 -6.04 -7.31
N ASP A 118 8.66 -6.15 -6.00
CA ASP A 118 7.44 -6.70 -5.45
C ASP A 118 6.22 -5.82 -5.78
N GLY A 119 6.36 -4.50 -5.71
CA GLY A 119 5.30 -3.57 -6.13
C GLY A 119 4.92 -3.72 -7.60
N LYS A 120 5.93 -3.84 -8.47
CA LYS A 120 5.72 -4.10 -9.91
C LYS A 120 5.05 -5.45 -10.16
N SER A 121 5.50 -6.50 -9.48
CA SER A 121 4.88 -7.82 -9.53
C SER A 121 3.41 -7.79 -9.10
N ALA A 122 3.07 -7.03 -8.04
CA ALA A 122 1.69 -6.88 -7.58
C ALA A 122 0.78 -6.24 -8.64
N ILE A 123 1.20 -5.13 -9.26
CA ILE A 123 0.43 -4.48 -10.35
C ILE A 123 0.27 -5.44 -11.53
N ARG A 124 1.34 -6.13 -11.93
CA ARG A 124 1.31 -7.09 -13.03
C ARG A 124 0.36 -8.25 -12.74
N TRP A 125 0.43 -8.80 -11.54
CA TRP A 125 -0.46 -9.88 -11.12
C TRP A 125 -1.93 -9.44 -11.11
N ILE A 126 -2.26 -8.25 -10.61
CA ILE A 126 -3.61 -7.69 -10.64
C ILE A 126 -4.11 -7.57 -12.08
N ARG A 127 -3.30 -7.01 -12.98
CA ARG A 127 -3.66 -6.84 -14.39
C ARG A 127 -3.86 -8.18 -15.10
N LYS A 128 -2.98 -9.16 -14.88
CA LYS A 128 -3.08 -10.51 -15.45
C LYS A 128 -4.35 -11.24 -15.00
N ASN A 129 -4.81 -10.98 -13.78
CA ASN A 129 -6.00 -11.60 -13.18
C ASN A 129 -7.25 -10.72 -13.26
N ALA A 130 -7.23 -9.62 -14.00
CA ALA A 130 -8.28 -8.60 -14.00
C ALA A 130 -9.68 -9.18 -14.27
N ASN A 131 -9.83 -10.03 -15.29
CA ASN A 131 -11.10 -10.71 -15.59
C ASN A 131 -11.64 -11.51 -14.41
N ARG A 132 -10.83 -12.36 -13.83
CA ARG A 132 -11.21 -13.20 -12.68
C ARG A 132 -11.53 -12.37 -11.44
N LEU A 133 -10.81 -11.25 -11.28
CA LEU A 133 -10.99 -10.31 -10.17
C LEU A 133 -12.11 -9.29 -10.43
N GLY A 134 -12.81 -9.33 -11.54
CA GLY A 134 -13.86 -8.36 -11.90
C GLY A 134 -13.34 -6.93 -12.00
N ILE A 135 -12.08 -6.75 -12.39
CA ILE A 135 -11.37 -5.48 -12.44
C ILE A 135 -11.18 -5.05 -13.90
N ASP A 136 -11.22 -3.75 -14.13
CA ASP A 136 -10.80 -3.16 -15.39
C ASP A 136 -9.26 -3.06 -15.42
N PRO A 137 -8.56 -3.77 -16.33
CA PRO A 137 -7.10 -3.77 -16.40
C PRO A 137 -6.51 -2.40 -16.74
N ASP A 138 -7.31 -1.47 -17.28
CA ASP A 138 -6.91 -0.11 -17.66
C ASP A 138 -7.29 0.94 -16.62
N ARG A 139 -7.83 0.52 -15.47
CA ARG A 139 -8.17 1.38 -14.33
C ARG A 139 -7.59 0.88 -13.01
N ILE A 140 -6.28 0.59 -13.00
CA ILE A 140 -5.53 0.14 -11.82
C ILE A 140 -4.73 1.31 -11.23
N VAL A 141 -4.94 1.59 -9.95
CA VAL A 141 -4.24 2.63 -9.19
C VAL A 141 -3.19 2.00 -8.27
N SER A 142 -2.00 2.59 -8.23
CA SER A 142 -0.98 2.29 -7.25
C SER A 142 -0.99 3.34 -6.14
N GLY A 143 -1.05 2.94 -4.88
CA GLY A 143 -1.05 3.85 -3.74
C GLY A 143 -0.06 3.44 -2.66
N GLY A 144 0.29 4.36 -1.76
CA GLY A 144 1.15 4.01 -0.63
C GLY A 144 1.66 5.19 0.16
N GLY A 145 2.22 4.92 1.35
CA GLY A 145 2.75 5.92 2.27
C GLY A 145 4.24 5.78 2.52
N SER A 146 4.98 6.90 2.60
CA SER A 146 6.41 6.89 2.95
C SER A 146 7.25 6.00 2.02
N ALA A 147 7.89 4.96 2.54
CA ALA A 147 8.57 3.93 1.76
C ALA A 147 7.62 3.18 0.82
N GLY A 148 6.38 2.91 1.23
CA GLY A 148 5.35 2.34 0.35
C GLY A 148 4.90 3.34 -0.73
N GLY A 149 4.91 4.64 -0.43
CA GLY A 149 4.75 5.70 -1.42
C GLY A 149 5.87 5.73 -2.46
N HIS A 150 7.11 5.39 -2.06
CA HIS A 150 8.21 5.17 -2.99
C HIS A 150 7.95 3.94 -3.87
N VAL A 151 7.53 2.81 -3.28
CA VAL A 151 7.19 1.60 -4.05
C VAL A 151 6.10 1.93 -5.07
N ALA A 152 5.02 2.57 -4.64
CA ALA A 152 3.92 2.98 -5.53
C ALA A 152 4.39 3.92 -6.66
N ALA A 153 5.14 4.99 -6.33
CA ALA A 153 5.68 5.92 -7.32
C ALA A 153 6.63 5.23 -8.31
N SER A 154 7.42 4.28 -7.83
CA SER A 154 8.36 3.51 -8.63
C SER A 154 7.68 2.66 -9.70
N THR A 155 6.48 2.11 -9.42
CA THR A 155 5.73 1.34 -10.43
C THR A 155 5.37 2.20 -11.65
N GLY A 156 5.10 3.50 -11.45
CA GLY A 156 4.74 4.42 -12.54
C GLY A 156 5.94 5.11 -13.20
N THR A 157 7.08 5.22 -12.52
CA THR A 157 8.21 6.03 -12.99
C THR A 157 9.39 5.21 -13.51
N LEU A 158 9.68 4.05 -12.88
CA LEU A 158 10.89 3.30 -13.18
C LEU A 158 10.67 2.27 -14.30
N SER A 159 11.51 2.32 -15.33
CA SER A 159 11.57 1.29 -16.38
C SER A 159 12.39 0.05 -15.98
N LYS A 160 13.22 0.19 -14.95
CA LYS A 160 14.07 -0.89 -14.38
C LYS A 160 13.35 -1.61 -13.22
N TYR A 161 14.01 -2.62 -12.67
CA TYR A 161 13.58 -3.38 -11.50
C TYR A 161 12.33 -4.23 -11.73
N GLU A 162 12.20 -4.80 -12.93
CA GLU A 162 11.27 -5.90 -13.15
C GLU A 162 11.79 -7.15 -12.42
N GLU A 163 10.89 -7.99 -11.93
CA GLU A 163 11.30 -9.28 -11.34
C GLU A 163 11.74 -10.24 -12.46
N PRO A 164 12.92 -10.87 -12.36
CA PRO A 164 13.35 -11.86 -13.32
C PRO A 164 12.35 -13.02 -13.47
N GLY A 165 12.09 -13.45 -14.70
CA GLY A 165 11.18 -14.56 -14.99
C GLY A 165 9.69 -14.19 -15.08
N GLU A 166 9.31 -12.93 -14.79
CA GLU A 166 7.94 -12.48 -15.02
C GLU A 166 7.69 -12.09 -16.50
N ASP A 167 6.47 -12.31 -16.97
CA ASP A 167 6.04 -11.89 -18.30
C ASP A 167 5.92 -10.36 -18.37
N ILE A 168 6.94 -9.71 -18.91
CA ILE A 168 7.02 -8.24 -19.04
C ILE A 168 6.05 -7.68 -20.11
N LYS A 169 5.40 -8.54 -20.95
CA LYS A 169 4.33 -8.10 -21.85
C LYS A 169 3.10 -7.63 -21.07
N VAL A 170 2.89 -8.15 -19.87
CA VAL A 170 1.88 -7.63 -18.95
C VAL A 170 2.47 -6.45 -18.19
N SER A 171 1.96 -5.25 -18.43
CA SER A 171 2.50 -4.00 -17.86
C SER A 171 2.41 -3.96 -16.33
N SER A 172 3.51 -3.57 -15.68
CA SER A 172 3.56 -3.23 -14.24
C SER A 172 3.26 -1.75 -13.96
N VAL A 173 2.98 -0.94 -14.99
CA VAL A 173 2.70 0.50 -14.84
C VAL A 173 1.22 0.69 -14.48
N PRO A 174 0.88 1.39 -13.37
CA PRO A 174 -0.50 1.68 -13.01
C PRO A 174 -1.11 2.76 -13.94
N ASN A 175 -2.42 2.93 -13.89
CA ASN A 175 -3.14 3.92 -14.67
C ASN A 175 -3.32 5.26 -13.91
N ALA A 176 -3.10 5.26 -12.58
CA ALA A 176 -3.00 6.45 -11.73
C ALA A 176 -2.21 6.14 -10.46
N MET A 177 -1.78 7.19 -9.72
CA MET A 177 -1.04 7.02 -8.46
C MET A 177 -1.61 7.91 -7.35
N ILE A 178 -1.62 7.40 -6.09
CA ILE A 178 -2.02 8.14 -4.89
C ILE A 178 -0.96 7.95 -3.81
N LEU A 179 -0.25 9.01 -3.49
CA LEU A 179 0.98 8.96 -2.71
C LEU A 179 0.86 9.80 -1.43
N TYR A 180 1.06 9.17 -0.29
CA TYR A 180 1.04 9.81 1.03
C TYR A 180 2.47 10.01 1.54
N ASN A 181 2.88 11.26 1.75
CA ASN A 181 4.25 11.64 2.17
C ASN A 181 5.35 10.71 1.56
N PRO A 182 5.36 10.55 0.22
CA PRO A 182 6.18 9.55 -0.45
C PRO A 182 7.66 9.91 -0.46
N VAL A 183 8.54 8.92 -0.39
CA VAL A 183 9.96 9.12 -0.70
C VAL A 183 10.14 9.17 -2.22
N LEU A 184 10.26 10.37 -2.77
CA LEU A 184 10.38 10.59 -4.21
C LEU A 184 11.84 10.85 -4.67
N ILE A 185 12.73 11.22 -3.74
CA ILE A 185 14.12 11.53 -4.01
C ILE A 185 15.01 10.62 -3.18
N THR A 186 15.68 9.69 -3.85
CA THR A 186 16.60 8.72 -3.23
C THR A 186 18.06 8.98 -3.61
N ALA A 187 18.33 9.97 -4.45
CA ALA A 187 19.67 10.39 -4.86
C ALA A 187 19.86 11.88 -4.61
N MET A 188 21.11 12.31 -4.52
CA MET A 188 21.43 13.72 -4.39
C MET A 188 20.89 14.52 -5.57
N ALA A 189 20.23 15.65 -5.26
CA ALA A 189 19.74 16.60 -6.24
C ALA A 189 20.02 18.02 -5.73
N LYS A 190 20.41 18.95 -6.64
CA LYS A 190 20.79 20.32 -6.29
C LYS A 190 19.68 21.01 -5.49
N GLY A 191 20.00 21.53 -4.32
CA GLY A 191 19.10 22.25 -3.44
C GLY A 191 18.04 21.40 -2.70
N LEU A 192 18.09 20.06 -2.82
CA LEU A 192 17.12 19.16 -2.18
C LEU A 192 17.81 18.23 -1.18
N LYS A 193 17.17 18.03 -0.05
CA LYS A 193 17.60 17.04 0.96
C LYS A 193 17.01 15.68 0.60
N THR A 194 17.81 14.62 0.75
CA THR A 194 17.30 13.25 0.67
C THR A 194 16.49 12.90 1.94
N PHE A 195 15.72 11.82 1.90
CA PHE A 195 15.00 11.35 3.08
C PHE A 195 15.97 11.05 4.23
N GLY A 196 15.66 11.51 5.43
CA GLY A 196 16.52 11.38 6.61
C GLY A 196 17.87 12.06 6.52
N GLY A 197 18.09 12.99 5.57
CA GLY A 197 19.33 13.75 5.41
C GLY A 197 20.57 12.90 5.05
N ALA A 198 20.39 11.70 4.49
CA ALA A 198 21.47 10.77 4.24
C ALA A 198 22.41 11.22 3.11
N GLN A 199 23.72 11.01 3.31
CA GLN A 199 24.77 11.26 2.32
C GLN A 199 24.81 10.17 1.23
N ALA A 200 25.47 10.44 0.10
CA ALA A 200 25.49 9.59 -1.10
C ALA A 200 25.88 8.11 -0.83
N ASP A 201 26.96 7.87 -0.10
CA ASP A 201 27.45 6.50 0.16
C ASP A 201 26.51 5.72 1.10
N LYS A 202 25.95 6.41 2.11
CA LYS A 202 24.93 5.81 2.98
C LYS A 202 23.68 5.45 2.20
N LEU A 203 23.30 6.26 1.19
CA LEU A 203 22.17 5.98 0.30
C LEU A 203 22.42 4.74 -0.55
N LYS A 204 23.57 4.62 -1.22
CA LYS A 204 23.95 3.43 -2.00
C LYS A 204 23.81 2.15 -1.17
N LYS A 205 24.48 2.12 -0.01
CA LYS A 205 24.43 0.96 0.91
C LYS A 205 23.02 0.63 1.38
N ARG A 206 22.24 1.66 1.72
CA ARG A 206 20.85 1.48 2.19
C ARG A 206 19.92 0.97 1.09
N LEU A 207 20.03 1.54 -0.11
CA LEU A 207 19.17 1.20 -1.25
C LEU A 207 19.57 -0.11 -1.92
N GLY A 208 20.83 -0.51 -1.79
CA GLY A 208 21.37 -1.71 -2.42
C GLY A 208 21.55 -1.57 -3.93
N VAL A 209 21.86 -0.37 -4.40
CA VAL A 209 22.06 -0.04 -5.82
C VAL A 209 23.33 0.80 -5.98
N GLU A 210 24.05 0.61 -7.09
CA GLU A 210 25.27 1.38 -7.38
C GLU A 210 24.97 2.85 -7.64
N ASP A 211 23.95 3.15 -8.41
CA ASP A 211 23.46 4.51 -8.65
C ASP A 211 22.06 4.72 -8.07
N PRO A 212 21.94 5.47 -6.96
CA PRO A 212 20.66 5.83 -6.34
C PRO A 212 19.67 6.56 -7.24
N LYS A 213 20.11 7.18 -8.34
CA LYS A 213 19.23 7.81 -9.33
C LYS A 213 18.35 6.79 -10.03
N THR A 214 18.85 5.57 -10.22
CA THR A 214 18.11 4.50 -10.92
C THR A 214 16.85 4.06 -10.19
N ILE A 215 16.76 4.28 -8.86
CA ILE A 215 15.61 3.94 -8.02
C ILE A 215 14.87 5.18 -7.50
N SER A 216 15.22 6.37 -7.98
CA SER A 216 14.63 7.64 -7.56
C SER A 216 13.46 8.04 -8.49
N PRO A 217 12.22 8.06 -8.04
CA PRO A 217 11.09 8.51 -8.85
C PRO A 217 11.31 9.88 -9.49
N PHE A 218 11.86 10.84 -8.74
CA PHE A 218 12.15 12.20 -9.24
C PHE A 218 13.11 12.22 -10.44
N HIS A 219 14.14 11.37 -10.42
CA HIS A 219 15.12 11.32 -11.51
C HIS A 219 14.58 10.61 -12.76
N ASN A 220 13.52 9.81 -12.60
CA ASN A 220 12.91 8.99 -13.64
C ASN A 220 11.53 9.48 -14.09
N ILE A 221 11.17 10.75 -13.82
CA ILE A 221 9.95 11.35 -14.41
C ILE A 221 10.13 11.37 -15.93
N ARG A 222 9.12 10.86 -16.65
CA ARG A 222 9.12 10.73 -18.11
C ARG A 222 7.73 10.97 -18.70
N LYS A 223 7.63 11.20 -20.01
CA LYS A 223 6.35 11.22 -20.74
C LYS A 223 5.56 9.93 -20.48
N GLY A 224 4.25 10.03 -20.35
CA GLY A 224 3.38 8.91 -20.00
C GLY A 224 3.32 8.58 -18.51
N LEU A 225 3.86 9.44 -17.63
CA LEU A 225 3.64 9.32 -16.18
C LEU A 225 2.13 9.31 -15.89
N PRO A 226 1.61 8.32 -15.13
CA PRO A 226 0.21 8.28 -14.76
C PRO A 226 -0.24 9.52 -13.98
N PRO A 227 -1.50 10.00 -14.13
CA PRO A 227 -2.05 11.02 -13.25
C PRO A 227 -1.81 10.70 -11.79
N THR A 228 -1.26 11.64 -11.03
CA THR A 228 -0.74 11.42 -9.69
C THR A 228 -1.30 12.43 -8.70
N LEU A 229 -1.79 11.96 -7.54
CA LEU A 229 -2.10 12.77 -6.38
C LEU A 229 -1.03 12.54 -5.30
N ILE A 230 -0.45 13.62 -4.78
CA ILE A 230 0.49 13.61 -3.65
C ILE A 230 -0.16 14.36 -2.48
N LEU A 231 -0.23 13.70 -1.33
CA LEU A 231 -0.74 14.23 -0.06
C LEU A 231 0.43 14.29 0.92
N HIS A 232 0.86 15.48 1.36
CA HIS A 232 2.10 15.63 2.11
C HIS A 232 1.99 16.71 3.20
N GLY A 233 2.48 16.41 4.40
CA GLY A 233 2.55 17.39 5.49
C GLY A 233 3.69 18.38 5.31
N THR A 234 3.43 19.67 5.50
CA THR A 234 4.45 20.72 5.28
C THR A 234 5.56 20.74 6.33
N ALA A 235 5.30 20.20 7.54
CA ALA A 235 6.27 20.03 8.61
C ALA A 235 6.91 18.64 8.69
N ASP A 236 6.91 17.89 7.58
CA ASP A 236 7.51 16.54 7.51
C ASP A 236 9.05 16.64 7.57
N THR A 237 9.63 16.20 8.68
CA THR A 237 11.09 16.15 8.91
C THR A 237 11.74 14.85 8.47
N THR A 238 10.94 13.79 8.24
CA THR A 238 11.42 12.47 7.80
C THR A 238 11.61 12.43 6.28
N VAL A 239 10.61 12.92 5.55
CA VAL A 239 10.63 13.08 4.09
C VAL A 239 10.28 14.53 3.77
N PRO A 240 11.28 15.37 3.41
CA PRO A 240 11.03 16.80 3.26
C PRO A 240 9.94 17.11 2.23
N TYR A 241 8.99 17.99 2.60
CA TYR A 241 7.92 18.45 1.71
C TYR A 241 8.45 19.08 0.41
N SER A 242 9.64 19.72 0.49
CA SER A 242 10.34 20.27 -0.68
C SER A 242 10.58 19.25 -1.79
N ASN A 243 10.70 17.96 -1.43
CA ASN A 243 10.88 16.88 -2.40
C ASN A 243 9.61 16.62 -3.21
N ALA A 244 8.45 16.69 -2.57
CA ALA A 244 7.15 16.61 -3.24
C ALA A 244 6.91 17.83 -4.16
N LYS A 245 7.26 19.03 -3.68
CA LYS A 245 7.22 20.26 -4.50
C LYS A 245 8.11 20.16 -5.73
N ALA A 246 9.34 19.69 -5.57
CA ALA A 246 10.27 19.52 -6.68
C ALA A 246 9.78 18.49 -7.70
N TYR A 247 9.26 17.35 -7.23
CA TYR A 247 8.68 16.32 -8.10
C TYR A 247 7.50 16.87 -8.90
N SER A 248 6.55 17.50 -8.22
CA SER A 248 5.37 18.08 -8.83
C SER A 248 5.73 19.20 -9.85
N GLY A 249 6.66 20.09 -9.47
CA GLY A 249 7.14 21.16 -10.35
C GLY A 249 7.88 20.64 -11.59
N LYS A 250 8.69 19.58 -11.44
CA LYS A 250 9.34 18.94 -12.61
C LYS A 250 8.31 18.29 -13.54
N ALA A 251 7.33 17.59 -12.98
CA ALA A 251 6.25 16.97 -13.76
C ALA A 251 5.40 18.02 -14.50
N ALA A 252 5.03 19.12 -13.84
CA ALA A 252 4.26 20.21 -14.44
C ALA A 252 4.98 20.84 -15.63
N LYS A 253 6.31 21.07 -15.55
CA LYS A 253 7.14 21.56 -16.66
C LYS A 253 7.12 20.62 -17.88
N MET A 254 6.76 19.36 -17.69
CA MET A 254 6.62 18.35 -18.76
C MET A 254 5.17 18.18 -19.23
N GLY A 255 4.22 19.00 -18.75
CA GLY A 255 2.80 18.88 -19.05
C GLY A 255 2.12 17.67 -18.44
N LEU A 256 2.69 17.09 -17.37
CA LEU A 256 2.17 15.88 -16.73
C LEU A 256 1.23 16.25 -15.57
N ARG A 257 0.16 15.49 -15.40
CA ARG A 257 -0.83 15.73 -14.34
C ARG A 257 -0.32 15.19 -13.00
N VAL A 258 0.24 16.07 -12.18
CA VAL A 258 0.61 15.79 -10.78
C VAL A 258 -0.01 16.85 -9.88
N GLU A 259 -0.92 16.43 -9.03
CA GLU A 259 -1.59 17.29 -8.05
C GLU A 259 -0.91 17.11 -6.69
N LEU A 260 -0.41 18.20 -6.10
CA LEU A 260 0.19 18.22 -4.78
C LEU A 260 -0.72 18.96 -3.80
N GLU A 261 -1.18 18.25 -2.78
CA GLU A 261 -1.92 18.80 -1.64
C GLU A 261 -1.00 18.87 -0.43
N GLY A 262 -0.66 20.09 0.02
CA GLY A 262 0.11 20.34 1.23
C GLY A 262 -0.80 20.49 2.45
N TYR A 263 -0.50 19.78 3.53
CA TYR A 263 -1.23 19.90 4.79
C TYR A 263 -0.36 20.68 5.78
N GLU A 264 -0.79 21.91 6.06
CA GLU A 264 -0.03 22.84 6.85
C GLU A 264 0.26 22.30 8.26
N ASN A 265 1.52 22.46 8.71
CA ASN A 265 2.05 22.03 10.01
C ASN A 265 1.89 20.53 10.31
N MET A 266 1.54 19.69 9.33
CA MET A 266 1.40 18.25 9.56
C MET A 266 2.76 17.54 9.39
N PRO A 267 3.14 16.66 10.36
CA PRO A 267 4.37 15.89 10.30
C PRO A 267 4.21 14.61 9.46
N HIS A 268 5.28 13.79 9.41
CA HIS A 268 5.27 12.50 8.74
C HIS A 268 4.19 11.53 9.29
N GLY A 269 3.44 10.87 8.41
CA GLY A 269 2.42 9.88 8.78
C GLY A 269 1.14 10.46 9.37
N PHE A 270 0.90 11.76 9.21
CA PHE A 270 -0.28 12.47 9.72
C PHE A 270 -1.62 11.89 9.24
N PHE A 271 -1.64 11.27 8.07
CA PHE A 271 -2.81 10.71 7.39
C PHE A 271 -3.34 9.38 7.98
N ASN A 272 -2.55 8.74 8.85
CA ASN A 272 -2.95 7.43 9.40
C ASN A 272 -4.20 7.56 10.29
N LEU A 273 -5.07 6.53 10.21
CA LEU A 273 -6.20 6.40 11.12
C LEU A 273 -5.71 6.37 12.58
N GLY A 274 -6.50 6.93 13.50
CA GLY A 274 -6.17 7.05 14.93
C GLY A 274 -5.33 8.27 15.27
N ARG A 275 -4.83 9.03 14.28
CA ARG A 275 -4.12 10.29 14.51
C ARG A 275 -5.04 11.49 14.38
N TYR A 276 -4.79 12.53 15.20
CA TYR A 276 -5.54 13.82 15.15
C TYR A 276 -7.07 13.62 15.17
N ASN A 277 -7.57 12.72 16.03
CA ASN A 277 -8.99 12.36 16.09
C ASN A 277 -9.59 12.06 14.71
N ASN A 278 -8.81 11.41 13.86
CA ASN A 278 -9.14 11.05 12.50
C ASN A 278 -9.45 12.23 11.54
N GLN A 279 -9.23 13.48 11.94
CA GLN A 279 -9.49 14.64 11.08
C GLN A 279 -8.64 14.61 9.81
N MET A 280 -7.35 14.28 9.95
CA MET A 280 -6.45 14.23 8.79
C MET A 280 -6.71 13.00 7.91
N PHE A 281 -7.04 11.86 8.51
CA PHE A 281 -7.55 10.71 7.74
C PHE A 281 -8.76 11.13 6.89
N ARG A 282 -9.76 11.78 7.51
CA ARG A 282 -10.96 12.27 6.81
C ARG A 282 -10.60 13.22 5.66
N LYS A 283 -9.76 14.22 5.89
CA LYS A 283 -9.34 15.19 4.87
C LYS A 283 -8.63 14.52 3.70
N THR A 284 -7.64 13.66 3.99
CA THR A 284 -6.85 13.00 2.94
C THR A 284 -7.65 11.98 2.14
N VAL A 285 -8.51 11.19 2.79
CA VAL A 285 -9.39 10.24 2.09
C VAL A 285 -10.46 10.96 1.27
N THR A 286 -10.99 12.09 1.76
CA THR A 286 -11.89 12.94 0.97
C THR A 286 -11.19 13.45 -0.29
N ARG A 287 -9.96 13.94 -0.17
CA ARG A 287 -9.18 14.44 -1.31
C ARG A 287 -8.83 13.33 -2.31
N MET A 288 -8.47 12.15 -1.80
CA MET A 288 -8.27 10.95 -2.61
C MET A 288 -9.53 10.61 -3.43
N HIS A 289 -10.70 10.60 -2.78
CA HIS A 289 -11.98 10.33 -3.46
C HIS A 289 -12.25 11.35 -4.57
N GLN A 290 -12.04 12.65 -4.32
CA GLN A 290 -12.22 13.71 -5.30
C GLN A 290 -11.30 13.53 -6.51
N PHE A 291 -10.03 13.17 -6.29
CA PHE A 291 -9.10 12.85 -7.36
C PHE A 291 -9.56 11.64 -8.17
N LEU A 292 -9.95 10.53 -7.52
CA LEU A 292 -10.46 9.35 -8.21
C LEU A 292 -11.74 9.65 -9.01
N LYS A 293 -12.60 10.52 -8.48
CA LYS A 293 -13.79 11.02 -9.23
C LYS A 293 -13.38 11.83 -10.45
N SER A 294 -12.38 12.70 -10.36
CA SER A 294 -11.93 13.54 -11.47
C SER A 294 -11.35 12.75 -12.65
N ILE A 295 -10.85 11.54 -12.39
CA ILE A 295 -10.40 10.58 -13.42
C ILE A 295 -11.44 9.51 -13.75
N LYS A 296 -12.70 9.67 -13.28
CA LYS A 296 -13.86 8.80 -13.54
C LYS A 296 -13.71 7.37 -12.96
N TYR A 297 -12.92 7.20 -11.88
CA TYR A 297 -12.77 5.89 -11.19
C TYR A 297 -13.77 5.74 -10.04
N LEU A 298 -14.24 6.84 -9.46
CA LEU A 298 -15.34 6.84 -8.48
C LEU A 298 -16.49 7.74 -8.95
N LYS A 299 -17.67 7.52 -8.38
CA LYS A 299 -18.88 8.32 -8.58
C LYS A 299 -19.38 8.84 -7.22
N GLY A 300 -20.30 9.81 -7.27
CA GLY A 300 -20.97 10.32 -6.08
C GLY A 300 -20.10 11.30 -5.27
N VAL A 301 -20.48 11.49 -4.01
CA VAL A 301 -19.81 12.36 -3.04
C VAL A 301 -19.05 11.53 -2.02
N PRO A 302 -17.96 12.07 -1.43
CA PRO A 302 -17.22 11.37 -0.37
C PRO A 302 -18.09 11.12 0.86
N LYS A 303 -18.13 9.85 1.35
CA LYS A 303 -18.86 9.43 2.55
C LYS A 303 -17.91 9.04 3.69
N VAL A 304 -16.81 9.79 3.84
CA VAL A 304 -15.75 9.43 4.83
C VAL A 304 -16.22 9.61 6.27
N LYS A 305 -17.11 10.59 6.55
CA LYS A 305 -17.67 10.81 7.88
C LYS A 305 -18.54 9.62 8.30
N GLU A 306 -19.39 9.15 7.42
CA GLU A 306 -20.27 7.99 7.62
C GLU A 306 -19.45 6.71 7.84
N HIS A 307 -18.37 6.54 7.04
CA HIS A 307 -17.45 5.44 7.22
C HIS A 307 -16.79 5.46 8.60
N LEU A 308 -16.27 6.59 9.05
CA LEU A 308 -15.66 6.72 10.39
C LEU A 308 -16.65 6.44 11.50
N ASN A 309 -17.88 6.93 11.39
CA ASN A 309 -18.95 6.66 12.37
C ASN A 309 -19.30 5.17 12.47
N SER A 310 -19.14 4.41 11.38
CA SER A 310 -19.37 2.95 11.39
C SER A 310 -18.27 2.15 12.10
N LEU A 311 -17.07 2.73 12.30
CA LEU A 311 -15.97 2.10 13.03
C LEU A 311 -16.09 2.25 14.55
N SER A 312 -16.96 3.16 15.02
CA SER A 312 -17.18 3.45 16.45
C SER A 312 -18.34 2.65 17.05
N LYS A 313 -19.01 1.85 16.23
CA LYS A 313 -20.08 0.92 16.60
C LYS A 313 -19.52 -0.50 16.68
#